data_b9c45d19a6dfaea650e7d3f3fdad428f
#
_entry.id   b9c45d19a6dfaea650e7d3f3fdad428f
#
_cell.length_a   1.000
_cell.length_b   1.000
_cell.length_c   1.000
_cell.angle_alpha   90.00
_cell.angle_beta   90.00
_cell.angle_gamma   90.00
#
_symmetry.space_group_name_H-M   'P 1'
#
loop_
_entity.id
_entity.type
_entity.pdbx_description
1 polymer ?
#
loop_
_entity_poly.entity_id
_entity_poly.type
_entity_poly.pdbx_seq_one_letter_code
_entity_poly.pdbx_strand_id
1 'polypeptide(L)'
;PLYHATGLLLGAGGALVSGCRLALGAKFSVSKFWDDVHRTGATVVFYVGELCRYLVSAPELANEKNHSIRLFIGNGLRADVWGQLRNRYGRVRVCEFYGSTEGNVVLANITGHKIGSVGRVPFNLQQVELVKYRVDEDEYVRDHQGFMIPCSTNEPGMLISQIQVNNPFSHFD
;
A
#
# COMPACT_ATOMS: atom_id res chain seq x y z
N PRO A 1 -9.32 -7.54 7.97
CA PRO A 1 -9.43 -8.89 8.51
C PRO A 1 -8.05 -9.55 8.62
N LEU A 2 -7.84 -10.37 9.67
CA LEU A 2 -6.54 -11.04 9.89
C LEU A 2 -6.17 -12.08 8.83
N TYR A 3 -7.12 -12.57 8.07
CA TYR A 3 -6.83 -13.49 6.97
C TYR A 3 -6.30 -12.79 5.70
N HIS A 4 -6.35 -11.47 5.64
CA HIS A 4 -5.80 -10.69 4.54
C HIS A 4 -4.30 -10.45 4.74
N ALA A 5 -3.51 -10.44 3.65
CA ALA A 5 -2.06 -10.24 3.72
C ALA A 5 -1.66 -9.01 4.56
N THR A 6 -2.34 -7.89 4.42
CA THR A 6 -2.10 -6.69 5.23
C THR A 6 -2.32 -6.95 6.73
N GLY A 7 -3.42 -7.62 7.09
CA GLY A 7 -3.72 -7.91 8.50
C GLY A 7 -2.84 -8.99 9.10
N LEU A 8 -2.60 -10.08 8.33
CA LEU A 8 -1.82 -11.21 8.80
C LEU A 8 -0.31 -10.95 8.75
N LEU A 9 0.23 -10.60 7.60
CA LEU A 9 1.67 -10.49 7.41
C LEU A 9 2.21 -9.18 8.00
N LEU A 10 1.66 -8.04 7.59
CA LEU A 10 2.14 -6.74 8.06
C LEU A 10 1.67 -6.42 9.48
N GLY A 11 0.42 -6.72 9.81
CA GLY A 11 -0.15 -6.48 11.13
C GLY A 11 0.37 -7.47 12.17
N ALA A 12 -0.12 -8.71 12.15
CA ALA A 12 0.19 -9.71 13.16
C ALA A 12 1.64 -10.19 13.07
N GLY A 13 2.12 -10.55 11.87
CA GLY A 13 3.51 -10.97 11.65
C GLY A 13 4.50 -9.87 11.98
N GLY A 14 4.26 -8.65 11.52
CA GLY A 14 5.08 -7.49 11.85
C GLY A 14 5.14 -7.21 13.34
N ALA A 15 4.01 -7.33 14.06
CA ALA A 15 3.97 -7.17 15.51
C ALA A 15 4.79 -8.24 16.26
N LEU A 16 4.67 -9.50 15.83
CA LEU A 16 5.43 -10.60 16.41
C LEU A 16 6.94 -10.43 16.22
N VAL A 17 7.37 -10.10 15.00
CA VAL A 17 8.80 -9.94 14.69
C VAL A 17 9.41 -8.72 15.38
N SER A 18 8.66 -7.62 15.46
CA SER A 18 9.17 -6.37 16.07
C SER A 18 8.95 -6.27 17.58
N GLY A 19 8.20 -7.20 18.18
CA GLY A 19 7.84 -7.15 19.60
C GLY A 19 6.89 -6.00 19.96
N CYS A 20 6.20 -5.41 18.99
CA CYS A 20 5.27 -4.32 19.24
C CYS A 20 3.85 -4.83 19.58
N ARG A 21 3.07 -3.96 20.22
CA ARG A 21 1.68 -4.28 20.56
C ARG A 21 0.80 -4.14 19.31
N LEU A 22 -0.04 -5.14 19.05
CA LEU A 22 -1.09 -5.09 18.06
C LEU A 22 -2.43 -4.80 18.73
N ALA A 23 -3.11 -3.73 18.29
CA ALA A 23 -4.48 -3.43 18.68
C ALA A 23 -5.44 -3.86 17.57
N LEU A 24 -6.37 -4.76 17.89
CA LEU A 24 -7.38 -5.24 16.95
C LEU A 24 -8.75 -4.70 17.34
N GLY A 25 -9.39 -4.01 16.42
CA GLY A 25 -10.80 -3.66 16.52
C GLY A 25 -11.69 -4.79 16.01
N ALA A 26 -12.80 -5.04 16.66
CA ALA A 26 -13.79 -6.01 16.18
C ALA A 26 -14.42 -5.59 14.84
N LYS A 27 -14.56 -4.27 14.63
CA LYS A 27 -15.15 -3.66 13.44
C LYS A 27 -14.60 -2.25 13.26
N PHE A 28 -14.34 -1.86 12.02
CA PHE A 28 -14.06 -0.46 11.69
C PHE A 28 -15.30 0.40 11.92
N SER A 29 -15.12 1.54 12.57
CA SER A 29 -16.16 2.56 12.76
C SER A 29 -15.52 3.94 12.72
N VAL A 30 -15.98 4.79 11.80
CA VAL A 30 -15.48 6.16 11.66
C VAL A 30 -15.66 6.94 12.96
N SER A 31 -16.83 6.83 13.59
CA SER A 31 -17.17 7.56 14.82
C SER A 31 -16.38 7.11 16.06
N LYS A 32 -15.87 5.86 16.07
CA LYS A 32 -15.10 5.30 17.18
C LYS A 32 -13.58 5.25 16.92
N PHE A 33 -13.17 5.56 15.70
CA PHE A 33 -11.78 5.40 15.29
C PHE A 33 -10.81 6.18 16.20
N TRP A 34 -11.11 7.44 16.46
CA TRP A 34 -10.24 8.29 17.28
C TRP A 34 -10.26 7.89 18.74
N ASP A 35 -11.38 7.47 19.27
CA ASP A 35 -11.47 6.92 20.64
C ASP A 35 -10.63 5.66 20.78
N ASP A 36 -10.67 4.76 19.78
CA ASP A 36 -9.83 3.56 19.76
C ASP A 36 -8.34 3.91 19.64
N VAL A 37 -7.97 4.88 18.82
CA VAL A 37 -6.59 5.38 18.71
C VAL A 37 -6.09 5.89 20.07
N HIS A 38 -6.87 6.70 20.76
CA HIS A 38 -6.50 7.25 22.07
C HIS A 38 -6.42 6.15 23.13
N ARG A 39 -7.41 5.27 23.20
CA ARG A 39 -7.47 4.17 24.17
C ARG A 39 -6.29 3.21 24.03
N THR A 40 -5.84 2.96 22.80
CA THR A 40 -4.74 2.01 22.52
C THR A 40 -3.36 2.67 22.47
N GLY A 41 -3.30 3.99 22.32
CA GLY A 41 -2.06 4.73 22.08
C GLY A 41 -1.41 4.35 20.75
N ALA A 42 -2.23 4.04 19.73
CA ALA A 42 -1.74 3.58 18.43
C ALA A 42 -0.87 4.64 17.75
N THR A 43 0.30 4.23 17.28
CA THR A 43 1.26 5.08 16.56
C THR A 43 1.34 4.75 15.07
N VAL A 44 0.84 3.56 14.69
CA VAL A 44 0.77 3.06 13.31
C VAL A 44 -0.64 2.57 13.05
N VAL A 45 -1.17 2.91 11.89
CA VAL A 45 -2.49 2.49 11.43
C VAL A 45 -2.35 1.73 10.13
N PHE A 46 -2.91 0.52 10.06
CA PHE A 46 -3.09 -0.20 8.80
C PHE A 46 -4.39 0.24 8.15
N TYR A 47 -4.36 0.52 6.85
CA TYR A 47 -5.53 1.00 6.14
C TYR A 47 -5.75 0.27 4.80
N VAL A 48 -6.96 0.38 4.32
CA VAL A 48 -7.34 0.28 2.91
C VAL A 48 -7.82 1.67 2.49
N GLY A 49 -7.47 2.13 1.30
CA GLY A 49 -7.71 3.52 0.88
C GLY A 49 -9.15 4.02 1.09
N GLU A 50 -10.13 3.13 0.94
CA GLU A 50 -11.53 3.45 1.16
C GLU A 50 -11.82 3.82 2.64
N LEU A 51 -11.15 3.19 3.61
CA LEU A 51 -11.29 3.57 5.03
C LEU A 51 -10.76 4.96 5.28
N CYS A 52 -9.65 5.33 4.65
CA CYS A 52 -9.12 6.70 4.73
C CYS A 52 -10.09 7.71 4.12
N ARG A 53 -10.75 7.37 3.01
CA ARG A 53 -11.78 8.22 2.41
C ARG A 53 -12.95 8.45 3.38
N TYR A 54 -13.43 7.42 4.05
CA TYR A 54 -14.47 7.60 5.07
C TYR A 54 -14.02 8.50 6.22
N LEU A 55 -12.79 8.35 6.71
CA LEU A 55 -12.25 9.18 7.78
C LEU A 55 -12.18 10.66 7.39
N VAL A 56 -11.65 10.98 6.19
CA VAL A 56 -11.51 12.38 5.76
C VAL A 56 -12.84 13.02 5.33
N SER A 57 -13.84 12.22 4.93
CA SER A 57 -15.18 12.70 4.56
C SER A 57 -16.13 12.87 5.74
N ALA A 58 -15.78 12.33 6.91
CA ALA A 58 -16.60 12.48 8.10
C ALA A 58 -16.47 13.89 8.70
N PRO A 59 -17.47 14.36 9.47
CA PRO A 59 -17.34 15.61 10.24
C PRO A 59 -16.10 15.60 11.13
N GLU A 60 -15.50 16.78 11.31
CA GLU A 60 -14.34 16.93 12.20
C GLU A 60 -14.73 16.63 13.66
N LEU A 61 -13.86 15.93 14.37
CA LEU A 61 -14.03 15.61 15.78
C LEU A 61 -13.00 16.37 16.63
N ALA A 62 -13.40 16.81 17.81
CA ALA A 62 -12.53 17.58 18.69
C ALA A 62 -11.24 16.82 19.10
N ASN A 63 -11.32 15.49 19.17
CA ASN A 63 -10.22 14.62 19.60
C ASN A 63 -9.30 14.15 18.46
N GLU A 64 -9.62 14.44 17.19
CA GLU A 64 -8.87 13.87 16.06
C GLU A 64 -7.48 14.50 15.82
N LYS A 65 -7.21 15.69 16.38
CA LYS A 65 -5.93 16.41 16.18
C LYS A 65 -4.88 16.09 17.24
N ASN A 66 -5.30 15.56 18.38
CA ASN A 66 -4.41 15.23 19.51
C ASN A 66 -4.13 13.72 19.56
N HIS A 67 -3.48 13.18 18.55
CA HIS A 67 -3.20 11.75 18.42
C HIS A 67 -1.70 11.43 18.35
N SER A 68 -1.36 10.18 18.66
CA SER A 68 0.01 9.64 18.60
C SER A 68 0.37 8.98 17.26
N ILE A 69 -0.55 8.97 16.29
CA ILE A 69 -0.32 8.34 14.99
C ILE A 69 0.79 9.11 14.25
N ARG A 70 1.81 8.40 13.83
CA ARG A 70 2.92 8.90 13.01
C ARG A 70 2.95 8.31 11.61
N LEU A 71 2.25 7.17 11.38
CA LEU A 71 2.34 6.42 10.14
C LEU A 71 1.02 5.71 9.81
N PHE A 72 0.59 5.87 8.58
CA PHE A 72 -0.42 5.04 7.94
C PHE A 72 0.26 4.10 6.94
N ILE A 73 -0.02 2.80 7.00
CA ILE A 73 0.51 1.77 6.08
C ILE A 73 -0.66 1.07 5.41
N GLY A 74 -0.67 1.02 4.10
CA GLY A 74 -1.75 0.34 3.39
C GLY A 74 -1.66 0.47 1.88
N ASN A 75 -2.77 0.24 1.23
CA ASN A 75 -2.87 0.24 -0.22
C ASN A 75 -4.18 0.86 -0.71
N GLY A 76 -4.18 1.30 -1.96
CA GLY A 76 -5.35 1.85 -2.63
C GLY A 76 -5.72 3.28 -2.20
N LEU A 77 -4.77 4.06 -1.70
CA LEU A 77 -5.01 5.44 -1.30
C LEU A 77 -4.97 6.39 -2.50
N ARG A 78 -6.09 6.98 -2.83
CA ARG A 78 -6.19 7.99 -3.89
C ARG A 78 -5.39 9.24 -3.53
N ALA A 79 -4.80 9.90 -4.52
CA ALA A 79 -3.95 11.07 -4.32
C ALA A 79 -4.68 12.25 -3.63
N ASP A 80 -5.95 12.47 -3.98
CA ASP A 80 -6.80 13.50 -3.38
C ASP A 80 -7.09 13.20 -1.90
N VAL A 81 -7.42 11.95 -1.56
CA VAL A 81 -7.64 11.49 -0.18
C VAL A 81 -6.35 11.57 0.64
N TRP A 82 -5.21 11.23 0.04
CA TRP A 82 -3.90 11.34 0.69
C TRP A 82 -3.58 12.77 1.09
N GLY A 83 -3.83 13.73 0.17
CA GLY A 83 -3.67 15.16 0.45
C GLY A 83 -4.56 15.62 1.61
N GLN A 84 -5.84 15.24 1.58
CA GLN A 84 -6.80 15.55 2.64
C GLN A 84 -6.40 14.97 4.00
N LEU A 85 -5.96 13.70 4.01
CA LEU A 85 -5.50 13.02 5.22
C LEU A 85 -4.34 13.77 5.89
N ARG A 86 -3.33 14.18 5.12
CA ARG A 86 -2.20 14.97 5.63
C ARG A 86 -2.62 16.36 6.12
N ASN A 87 -3.51 17.02 5.42
CA ASN A 87 -3.99 18.34 5.80
C ASN A 87 -4.82 18.28 7.09
N ARG A 88 -5.68 17.26 7.22
CA ARG A 88 -6.59 17.13 8.35
C ARG A 88 -5.89 16.61 9.61
N TYR A 89 -5.05 15.60 9.49
CA TYR A 89 -4.42 14.91 10.63
C TYR A 89 -2.96 15.30 10.86
N GLY A 90 -2.46 16.30 10.16
CA GLY A 90 -1.14 16.89 10.41
C GLY A 90 0.02 16.03 9.89
N ARG A 91 1.12 15.96 10.65
CA ARG A 91 2.39 15.35 10.21
C ARG A 91 2.37 13.82 10.21
N VAL A 92 1.34 13.23 9.66
CA VAL A 92 1.30 11.78 9.45
C VAL A 92 2.03 11.40 8.17
N ARG A 93 2.85 10.37 8.26
CA ARG A 93 3.48 9.76 7.09
C ARG A 93 2.56 8.67 6.53
N VAL A 94 2.57 8.50 5.23
CA VAL A 94 1.84 7.42 4.55
C VAL A 94 2.86 6.54 3.86
N CYS A 95 2.79 5.25 4.09
CA CYS A 95 3.49 4.22 3.34
C CYS A 95 2.45 3.47 2.48
N GLU A 96 2.39 3.84 1.21
CA GLU A 96 1.55 3.16 0.23
C GLU A 96 2.31 1.98 -0.35
N PHE A 97 1.65 0.84 -0.54
CA PHE A 97 2.25 -0.29 -1.21
C PHE A 97 1.29 -0.91 -2.25
N TYR A 98 1.85 -1.68 -3.16
CA TYR A 98 1.15 -2.51 -4.12
C TYR A 98 1.63 -3.95 -3.97
N GLY A 99 0.71 -4.88 -4.05
CA GLY A 99 0.95 -6.31 -4.10
C GLY A 99 -0.36 -7.06 -4.25
N SER A 100 -0.32 -8.26 -4.78
CA SER A 100 -1.45 -9.18 -4.85
C SER A 100 -1.06 -10.54 -4.28
N THR A 101 -2.03 -11.31 -3.86
CA THR A 101 -1.79 -12.64 -3.27
C THR A 101 -1.23 -13.61 -4.33
N GLU A 102 -1.71 -13.48 -5.56
CA GLU A 102 -1.27 -14.29 -6.70
C GLU A 102 -0.11 -13.67 -7.48
N GLY A 103 0.32 -12.47 -7.11
CA GLY A 103 1.39 -11.75 -7.83
C GLY A 103 2.74 -11.88 -7.15
N ASN A 104 3.80 -11.86 -7.95
CA ASN A 104 5.18 -11.87 -7.49
C ASN A 104 5.82 -10.48 -7.42
N VAL A 105 5.03 -9.40 -7.53
CA VAL A 105 5.53 -8.02 -7.52
C VAL A 105 5.05 -7.30 -6.26
N VAL A 106 6.00 -6.69 -5.54
CA VAL A 106 5.72 -5.77 -4.45
C VAL A 106 6.37 -4.43 -4.73
N LEU A 107 5.59 -3.36 -4.69
CA LEU A 107 6.08 -1.98 -4.76
C LEU A 107 5.73 -1.26 -3.46
N ALA A 108 6.57 -0.35 -3.01
CA ALA A 108 6.32 0.42 -1.80
C ALA A 108 6.85 1.86 -1.90
N ASN A 109 6.01 2.80 -1.51
CA ASN A 109 6.35 4.20 -1.28
C ASN A 109 6.66 4.41 0.21
N ILE A 110 7.79 3.87 0.66
CA ILE A 110 8.16 3.81 2.08
C ILE A 110 8.29 5.21 2.69
N THR A 111 8.78 6.16 1.93
CA THR A 111 9.01 7.53 2.42
C THR A 111 7.74 8.39 2.40
N GLY A 112 6.76 8.04 1.57
CA GLY A 112 5.53 8.83 1.40
C GLY A 112 5.74 10.20 0.75
N HIS A 113 6.89 10.44 0.11
CA HIS A 113 7.19 11.75 -0.49
C HIS A 113 6.36 12.05 -1.74
N LYS A 114 6.13 11.05 -2.58
CA LYS A 114 5.38 11.22 -3.82
C LYS A 114 3.93 10.77 -3.63
N ILE A 115 3.05 11.74 -3.41
CA ILE A 115 1.60 11.51 -3.28
C ILE A 115 1.07 10.84 -4.56
N GLY A 116 0.21 9.82 -4.41
CA GLY A 116 -0.40 9.08 -5.51
C GLY A 116 0.52 8.04 -6.17
N SER A 117 1.76 7.88 -5.69
CA SER A 117 2.66 6.84 -6.18
C SER A 117 2.61 5.61 -5.28
N VAL A 118 2.53 4.42 -5.88
CA VAL A 118 2.69 3.14 -5.17
C VAL A 118 4.15 2.84 -4.81
N GLY A 119 5.10 3.65 -5.32
CA GLY A 119 6.52 3.54 -5.00
C GLY A 119 7.35 2.73 -6.01
N ARG A 120 8.31 2.01 -5.50
CA ARG A 120 9.26 1.20 -6.26
C ARG A 120 9.51 -0.12 -5.54
N VAL A 121 10.20 -1.05 -6.19
CA VAL A 121 10.63 -2.30 -5.56
C VAL A 121 11.47 -1.97 -4.32
N PRO A 122 11.06 -2.43 -3.13
CA PRO A 122 11.83 -2.20 -1.92
C PRO A 122 13.10 -3.04 -1.94
N PHE A 123 14.22 -2.45 -1.53
CA PHE A 123 15.51 -3.12 -1.33
C PHE A 123 16.06 -3.89 -2.54
N ASN A 124 15.62 -3.58 -3.76
CA ASN A 124 15.99 -4.28 -4.99
C ASN A 124 15.77 -5.81 -4.94
N LEU A 125 14.74 -6.24 -4.23
CA LEU A 125 14.45 -7.66 -4.01
C LEU A 125 13.97 -8.39 -5.28
N GLN A 126 13.55 -7.64 -6.31
CA GLN A 126 12.94 -8.20 -7.51
C GLN A 126 13.39 -7.42 -8.75
N GLN A 127 13.44 -8.10 -9.89
CA GLN A 127 13.56 -7.45 -11.19
C GLN A 127 12.15 -7.21 -11.74
N VAL A 128 11.80 -5.95 -11.90
CA VAL A 128 10.47 -5.52 -12.33
C VAL A 128 10.63 -4.52 -13.47
N GLU A 129 9.85 -4.70 -14.52
CA GLU A 129 9.82 -3.80 -15.67
C GLU A 129 8.39 -3.44 -16.06
N LEU A 130 8.24 -2.26 -16.67
CA LEU A 130 7.03 -1.86 -17.38
C LEU A 130 7.27 -2.06 -18.87
N VAL A 131 6.43 -2.86 -19.51
CA VAL A 131 6.51 -3.14 -20.94
C VAL A 131 5.28 -2.64 -21.66
N LYS A 132 5.44 -2.25 -22.91
CA LYS A 132 4.35 -1.76 -23.76
C LYS A 132 3.29 -2.82 -23.95
N TYR A 133 2.05 -2.40 -23.77
CA TYR A 133 0.88 -3.28 -23.84
C TYR A 133 -0.29 -2.59 -24.50
N ARG A 134 -0.94 -3.29 -25.42
CA ARG A 134 -2.13 -2.84 -26.11
C ARG A 134 -3.36 -3.39 -25.40
N VAL A 135 -4.01 -2.54 -24.62
CA VAL A 135 -5.16 -2.94 -23.77
C VAL A 135 -6.33 -3.44 -24.60
N ASP A 136 -6.61 -2.80 -25.74
CA ASP A 136 -7.75 -3.14 -26.60
C ASP A 136 -7.57 -4.50 -27.29
N GLU A 137 -6.33 -4.91 -27.53
CA GLU A 137 -5.97 -6.16 -28.21
C GLU A 137 -5.58 -7.27 -27.23
N ASP A 138 -5.39 -6.91 -25.96
CA ASP A 138 -4.89 -7.79 -24.89
C ASP A 138 -3.52 -8.41 -25.24
N GLU A 139 -2.61 -7.60 -25.85
CA GLU A 139 -1.34 -8.08 -26.38
C GLU A 139 -0.13 -7.24 -25.96
N TYR A 140 1.00 -7.92 -25.75
CA TYR A 140 2.31 -7.28 -25.57
C TYR A 140 2.88 -6.80 -26.89
N VAL A 141 3.40 -5.56 -26.89
CA VAL A 141 4.13 -5.04 -28.05
C VAL A 141 5.54 -5.65 -28.07
N ARG A 142 5.90 -6.25 -29.20
CA ARG A 142 7.19 -6.95 -29.39
C ARG A 142 8.01 -6.30 -30.49
N ASP A 143 9.32 -6.41 -30.35
CA ASP A 143 10.27 -6.02 -31.40
C ASP A 143 10.37 -7.09 -32.51
N HIS A 144 11.24 -6.84 -33.50
CA HIS A 144 11.47 -7.75 -34.64
C HIS A 144 12.10 -9.10 -34.23
N GLN A 145 12.64 -9.22 -33.03
CA GLN A 145 13.20 -10.44 -32.46
C GLN A 145 12.22 -11.16 -31.52
N GLY A 146 11.04 -10.59 -31.32
CA GLY A 146 9.98 -11.17 -30.47
C GLY A 146 10.08 -10.79 -28.99
N PHE A 147 11.00 -9.93 -28.57
CA PHE A 147 11.12 -9.45 -27.19
C PHE A 147 10.11 -8.34 -26.90
N MET A 148 9.59 -8.32 -25.67
CA MET A 148 8.73 -7.23 -25.20
C MET A 148 9.51 -5.92 -25.14
N ILE A 149 8.87 -4.82 -25.57
CA ILE A 149 9.48 -3.50 -25.61
C ILE A 149 9.26 -2.78 -24.28
N PRO A 150 10.30 -2.36 -23.54
CA PRO A 150 10.15 -1.57 -22.33
C PRO A 150 9.44 -0.24 -22.60
N CYS A 151 8.66 0.24 -21.62
CA CYS A 151 8.05 1.56 -21.65
C CYS A 151 9.10 2.66 -21.45
N SER A 152 8.85 3.80 -22.09
CA SER A 152 9.54 5.04 -21.79
C SER A 152 9.07 5.64 -20.46
N THR A 153 9.81 6.62 -19.93
CA THR A 153 9.38 7.35 -18.73
C THR A 153 8.03 8.04 -18.98
N ASN A 154 7.10 7.90 -18.05
CA ASN A 154 5.72 8.39 -18.11
C ASN A 154 4.83 7.69 -19.16
N GLU A 155 5.27 6.61 -19.73
CA GLU A 155 4.46 5.78 -20.62
C GLU A 155 3.75 4.69 -19.78
N PRO A 156 2.42 4.54 -19.90
CA PRO A 156 1.71 3.45 -19.25
C PRO A 156 2.04 2.11 -19.91
N GLY A 157 2.06 1.04 -19.11
CA GLY A 157 2.33 -0.30 -19.61
C GLY A 157 1.98 -1.39 -18.62
N MET A 158 2.24 -2.63 -19.02
CA MET A 158 2.05 -3.80 -18.18
C MET A 158 3.26 -3.99 -17.26
N LEU A 159 3.00 -4.17 -15.97
CA LEU A 159 4.03 -4.47 -14.99
C LEU A 159 4.35 -5.97 -15.05
N ILE A 160 5.61 -6.29 -15.31
CA ILE A 160 6.10 -7.67 -15.35
C ILE A 160 7.25 -7.88 -14.37
N SER A 161 7.45 -9.11 -13.92
CA SER A 161 8.57 -9.52 -13.10
C SER A 161 9.08 -10.90 -13.50
N GLN A 162 10.39 -11.10 -13.35
CA GLN A 162 11.00 -12.38 -13.63
C GLN A 162 10.55 -13.43 -12.60
N ILE A 163 10.13 -14.59 -13.09
CA ILE A 163 9.89 -15.77 -12.27
C ILE A 163 11.23 -16.43 -11.97
N GLN A 164 11.56 -16.56 -10.69
CA GLN A 164 12.80 -17.21 -10.23
C GLN A 164 12.43 -18.50 -9.51
N VAL A 165 12.72 -19.64 -10.12
CA VAL A 165 12.34 -20.97 -9.64
C VAL A 165 12.81 -21.27 -8.20
N ASN A 166 13.92 -20.67 -7.77
CA ASN A 166 14.48 -20.87 -6.43
C ASN A 166 14.09 -19.78 -5.42
N ASN A 167 13.22 -18.85 -5.79
CA ASN A 167 12.78 -17.77 -4.91
C ASN A 167 11.31 -18.00 -4.53
N PRO A 168 11.01 -18.34 -3.26
CA PRO A 168 9.65 -18.62 -2.83
C PRO A 168 8.68 -17.42 -2.98
N PHE A 169 9.21 -16.21 -3.14
CA PHE A 169 8.41 -15.00 -3.36
C PHE A 169 8.12 -14.71 -4.84
N SER A 170 8.70 -15.46 -5.76
CA SER A 170 8.50 -15.29 -7.21
C SER A 170 8.10 -16.58 -7.92
N HIS A 171 7.79 -17.63 -7.17
CA HIS A 171 7.34 -18.92 -7.70
C HIS A 171 5.82 -18.97 -7.68
N PHE A 172 5.25 -19.46 -8.78
CA PHE A 172 3.84 -19.81 -8.89
C PHE A 172 3.74 -21.33 -8.97
N ASP A 173 2.83 -21.90 -8.20
CA ASP A 173 2.45 -23.31 -8.31
C ASP A 173 1.50 -23.54 -9.49
#